data_062a5a3d1b65b06d36bbe504c59ba4ba
#
_entry.id   062a5a3d1b65b06d36bbe504c59ba4ba
#
_cell.length_a   1.000
_cell.length_b   1.000
_cell.length_c   1.000
_cell.angle_alpha   90.00
_cell.angle_beta   90.00
_cell.angle_gamma   90.00
#
_symmetry.space_group_name_H-M   'P 1'
#
loop_
_entity.id
_entity.type
_entity.pdbx_description
1 polymer ?
#
loop_
_entity_poly.entity_id
_entity_poly.type
_entity_poly.pdbx_seq_one_letter_code
_entity_poly.pdbx_strand_id
1 'polypeptide(L)'
;GDVYKRQVWFDSGSTFQHVLRGSHKDAYDRAPFHDAGPEADLYLEGHDQHRGWFHSSLLLGCALYDRAPYKGLLTHGFATDGQGRKMSKSLGNVVAPQEITDKMGAEIVRLWVASTDYSGDLNIDDKILARVVDAYRRIRNTLRFLLANVSDFDPAQDAVSDADLLEIDRFALSRAAQMHADILAHFKVYEFHPVVSKLQIYCSEDLGAFYLDVLKDRLYTNAPKSLARRSAQTVLYRITHAMLRLMAPFLSFTAEEAWQAFGSSESIFMETYSDLGTPNEALLAKWTRIREIRDQVNKDIETLRADGKVGASLQASVNLQVGPEDHALLASLGNDLKFVFITSHIILEAGSEILAKVSVSQDTKCERCWHYAPDVGVVPATLALGVLAHRNLGKHFG
;
A
#
# COMPACT_ATOMS: atom_id res chain seq x y z
N GLY A 1 -39.95 -28.64 -26.36
CA GLY A 1 -38.99 -27.51 -26.37
C GLY A 1 -39.18 -26.56 -25.20
N ASP A 2 -40.41 -26.17 -24.88
CA ASP A 2 -40.65 -25.13 -23.84
C ASP A 2 -40.54 -25.67 -22.41
N VAL A 3 -40.72 -26.95 -22.18
CA VAL A 3 -40.54 -27.55 -20.85
C VAL A 3 -39.07 -27.48 -20.40
N TYR A 4 -38.10 -27.81 -21.26
CA TYR A 4 -36.70 -27.72 -20.95
C TYR A 4 -36.22 -26.28 -20.67
N LYS A 5 -36.75 -25.30 -21.39
CA LYS A 5 -36.39 -23.88 -21.15
C LYS A 5 -36.90 -23.39 -19.80
N ARG A 6 -38.10 -23.77 -19.40
CA ARG A 6 -38.68 -23.41 -18.10
C ARG A 6 -37.97 -24.13 -16.94
N GLN A 7 -37.59 -25.39 -17.14
CA GLN A 7 -36.87 -26.19 -16.15
C GLN A 7 -35.53 -25.57 -15.83
N VAL A 8 -34.72 -25.18 -16.82
CA VAL A 8 -33.40 -24.56 -16.62
C VAL A 8 -33.47 -23.32 -15.74
N TRP A 9 -34.44 -22.45 -15.97
CA TRP A 9 -34.64 -21.25 -15.13
C TRP A 9 -35.14 -21.58 -13.72
N PHE A 10 -35.96 -22.61 -13.57
CA PHE A 10 -36.41 -23.08 -12.27
C PHE A 10 -35.23 -23.69 -11.47
N ASP A 11 -34.48 -24.56 -12.10
CA ASP A 11 -33.30 -25.18 -11.47
C ASP A 11 -32.28 -24.13 -11.05
N SER A 12 -32.01 -23.17 -11.93
CA SER A 12 -31.15 -22.01 -11.60
C SER A 12 -31.70 -21.21 -10.42
N GLY A 13 -32.97 -20.87 -10.43
CA GLY A 13 -33.62 -20.09 -9.37
C GLY A 13 -33.68 -20.78 -8.02
N SER A 14 -33.66 -22.14 -7.99
CA SER A 14 -33.75 -22.95 -6.78
C SER A 14 -32.36 -23.23 -6.14
N THR A 15 -31.27 -22.72 -6.72
CA THR A 15 -29.89 -23.00 -6.23
C THR A 15 -29.68 -22.66 -4.76
N PHE A 16 -30.28 -21.56 -4.26
CA PHE A 16 -30.23 -21.21 -2.86
C PHE A 16 -30.72 -22.33 -1.94
N GLN A 17 -31.76 -23.05 -2.39
CA GLN A 17 -32.37 -24.14 -1.63
C GLN A 17 -31.42 -25.34 -1.54
N HIS A 18 -30.91 -25.82 -2.68
CA HIS A 18 -30.09 -27.04 -2.67
C HIS A 18 -28.66 -26.79 -2.23
N VAL A 19 -28.10 -25.59 -2.44
CA VAL A 19 -26.75 -25.24 -1.96
C VAL A 19 -26.77 -25.02 -0.46
N LEU A 20 -27.58 -24.11 0.04
CA LEU A 20 -27.57 -23.73 1.45
C LEU A 20 -28.19 -24.80 2.37
N ARG A 21 -29.16 -25.58 1.94
CA ARG A 21 -29.74 -26.70 2.69
C ARG A 21 -29.20 -28.06 2.31
N GLY A 22 -28.48 -28.18 1.21
CA GLY A 22 -27.88 -29.42 0.73
C GLY A 22 -26.38 -29.49 0.97
N SER A 23 -25.60 -29.05 -0.02
CA SER A 23 -24.14 -29.21 0.00
C SER A 23 -23.45 -28.37 1.08
N HIS A 24 -24.06 -27.25 1.55
CA HIS A 24 -23.53 -26.37 2.56
C HIS A 24 -24.40 -26.26 3.81
N LYS A 25 -25.21 -27.32 4.07
CA LYS A 25 -26.14 -27.35 5.21
C LYS A 25 -25.45 -27.07 6.56
N ASP A 26 -24.23 -27.56 6.77
CA ASP A 26 -23.53 -27.44 8.04
C ASP A 26 -23.14 -25.97 8.36
N ALA A 27 -22.97 -25.13 7.35
CA ALA A 27 -22.81 -23.70 7.51
C ALA A 27 -24.12 -23.01 7.96
N TYR A 28 -25.26 -23.62 7.67
CA TYR A 28 -26.61 -23.14 7.95
C TYR A 28 -27.22 -23.71 9.24
N ASP A 29 -26.84 -24.91 9.63
CA ASP A 29 -27.37 -25.62 10.81
C ASP A 29 -26.98 -25.00 12.15
N ARG A 30 -26.25 -23.89 12.14
CA ARG A 30 -25.91 -23.13 13.38
C ARG A 30 -27.09 -22.34 13.96
N ALA A 31 -28.16 -22.17 13.22
CA ALA A 31 -29.38 -21.55 13.70
C ALA A 31 -30.52 -22.58 13.70
N PRO A 32 -31.39 -22.59 14.72
CA PRO A 32 -32.56 -23.46 14.69
C PRO A 32 -33.34 -23.20 13.42
N PHE A 33 -33.74 -24.28 12.78
CA PHE A 33 -34.54 -24.33 11.55
C PHE A 33 -35.88 -23.65 11.80
N HIS A 34 -35.93 -22.35 11.76
CA HIS A 34 -37.18 -21.62 11.63
C HIS A 34 -37.52 -21.55 10.15
N ASP A 35 -38.79 -21.63 9.83
CA ASP A 35 -39.36 -21.66 8.48
C ASP A 35 -39.08 -20.40 7.62
N ALA A 36 -38.12 -19.58 8.03
CA ALA A 36 -37.69 -18.39 7.32
C ALA A 36 -36.99 -18.70 5.96
N GLY A 37 -36.60 -19.97 5.75
CA GLY A 37 -35.85 -20.39 4.56
C GLY A 37 -34.37 -19.98 4.54
N PRO A 38 -33.60 -20.58 3.65
CA PRO A 38 -32.19 -20.26 3.51
C PRO A 38 -31.99 -18.87 2.89
N GLU A 39 -30.98 -18.15 3.33
CA GLU A 39 -30.66 -16.81 2.88
C GLU A 39 -29.15 -16.67 2.66
N ALA A 40 -28.73 -16.35 1.44
CA ALA A 40 -27.35 -16.03 1.14
C ALA A 40 -26.98 -14.61 1.62
N ASP A 41 -25.76 -14.40 2.06
CA ASP A 41 -25.29 -13.05 2.40
C ASP A 41 -25.19 -12.16 1.15
N LEU A 42 -24.69 -12.72 0.03
CA LEU A 42 -24.50 -12.00 -1.22
C LEU A 42 -24.76 -12.88 -2.43
N TYR A 43 -25.53 -12.34 -3.41
CA TYR A 43 -25.58 -12.82 -4.77
C TYR A 43 -24.71 -11.94 -5.65
N LEU A 44 -23.80 -12.55 -6.43
CA LEU A 44 -22.85 -11.83 -7.27
C LEU A 44 -22.86 -12.42 -8.68
N GLU A 45 -23.22 -11.60 -9.68
CA GLU A 45 -23.21 -11.94 -11.09
C GLU A 45 -23.31 -10.69 -11.99
N GLY A 46 -23.27 -10.89 -13.30
CA GLY A 46 -23.50 -9.83 -14.28
C GLY A 46 -24.90 -9.20 -14.18
N HIS A 47 -24.99 -7.95 -14.60
CA HIS A 47 -26.24 -7.17 -14.53
C HIS A 47 -27.38 -7.77 -15.38
N ASP A 48 -27.07 -8.62 -16.36
CA ASP A 48 -28.07 -9.36 -17.14
C ASP A 48 -28.90 -10.36 -16.30
N GLN A 49 -28.37 -10.78 -15.15
CA GLN A 49 -29.05 -11.70 -14.24
C GLN A 49 -30.25 -11.09 -13.50
N HIS A 50 -30.48 -9.78 -13.60
CA HIS A 50 -31.74 -9.16 -13.20
C HIS A 50 -32.93 -9.72 -14.00
N ARG A 51 -32.68 -10.26 -15.20
CA ARG A 51 -33.68 -10.97 -16.02
C ARG A 51 -33.40 -12.48 -16.12
N GLY A 52 -32.64 -13.02 -15.20
CA GLY A 52 -32.23 -14.41 -15.15
C GLY A 52 -32.26 -14.97 -13.74
N TRP A 53 -31.09 -15.35 -13.25
CA TRP A 53 -30.93 -16.04 -11.96
C TRP A 53 -31.47 -15.22 -10.77
N PHE A 54 -31.19 -13.94 -10.69
CA PHE A 54 -31.69 -13.10 -9.59
C PHE A 54 -33.21 -13.06 -9.56
N HIS A 55 -33.84 -12.91 -10.74
CA HIS A 55 -35.28 -12.86 -10.88
C HIS A 55 -35.93 -14.17 -10.49
N SER A 56 -35.48 -15.30 -11.05
CA SER A 56 -36.04 -16.61 -10.74
C SER A 56 -35.85 -17.01 -9.27
N SER A 57 -34.67 -16.69 -8.67
CA SER A 57 -34.43 -16.92 -7.24
C SER A 57 -35.32 -16.05 -6.35
N LEU A 58 -35.53 -14.77 -6.71
CA LEU A 58 -36.42 -13.89 -5.98
C LEU A 58 -37.86 -14.41 -5.98
N LEU A 59 -38.39 -14.80 -7.14
CA LEU A 59 -39.74 -15.33 -7.26
C LEU A 59 -39.91 -16.60 -6.44
N LEU A 60 -38.96 -17.53 -6.49
CA LEU A 60 -39.00 -18.75 -5.71
C LEU A 60 -38.86 -18.51 -4.22
N GLY A 61 -37.96 -17.61 -3.80
CA GLY A 61 -37.80 -17.22 -2.39
C GLY A 61 -39.08 -16.61 -1.83
N CYS A 62 -39.68 -15.66 -2.55
CA CYS A 62 -40.96 -15.06 -2.14
C CYS A 62 -42.10 -16.07 -2.10
N ALA A 63 -42.18 -16.97 -3.09
CA ALA A 63 -43.22 -17.98 -3.12
C ALA A 63 -43.13 -19.02 -2.00
N LEU A 64 -41.92 -19.37 -1.58
CA LEU A 64 -41.67 -20.40 -0.55
C LEU A 64 -41.60 -19.82 0.87
N TYR A 65 -41.06 -18.61 1.02
CA TYR A 65 -40.64 -18.06 2.32
C TYR A 65 -41.05 -16.59 2.55
N ASP A 66 -41.81 -16.01 1.63
CA ASP A 66 -42.29 -14.61 1.66
C ASP A 66 -41.16 -13.56 1.77
N ARG A 67 -39.96 -13.91 1.26
CA ARG A 67 -38.80 -13.02 1.25
C ARG A 67 -37.79 -13.35 0.16
N ALA A 68 -36.89 -12.41 -0.12
CA ALA A 68 -35.73 -12.66 -0.98
C ALA A 68 -34.81 -13.73 -0.35
N PRO A 69 -34.20 -14.62 -1.14
CA PRO A 69 -33.25 -15.63 -0.64
C PRO A 69 -31.83 -15.10 -0.47
N TYR A 70 -31.66 -13.78 -0.45
CA TYR A 70 -30.38 -13.10 -0.29
C TYR A 70 -30.54 -11.78 0.45
N LYS A 71 -29.49 -11.38 1.18
CA LYS A 71 -29.43 -10.08 1.87
C LYS A 71 -29.00 -8.95 0.95
N GLY A 72 -28.10 -9.23 -0.01
CA GLY A 72 -27.58 -8.25 -0.95
C GLY A 72 -27.37 -8.83 -2.35
N LEU A 73 -27.41 -7.93 -3.34
CA LEU A 73 -27.01 -8.19 -4.72
C LEU A 73 -25.82 -7.32 -5.08
N LEU A 74 -24.80 -7.92 -5.67
CA LEU A 74 -23.69 -7.22 -6.29
C LEU A 74 -23.67 -7.55 -7.78
N THR A 75 -23.72 -6.52 -8.62
CA THR A 75 -23.73 -6.70 -10.08
C THR A 75 -22.52 -6.08 -10.73
N HIS A 76 -22.05 -6.68 -11.80
CA HIS A 76 -20.94 -6.18 -12.60
C HIS A 76 -21.29 -6.13 -14.09
N GLY A 77 -20.54 -5.32 -14.84
CA GLY A 77 -20.58 -5.26 -16.29
C GLY A 77 -19.89 -6.44 -16.96
N PHE A 78 -19.78 -6.39 -18.28
CA PHE A 78 -19.11 -7.41 -19.08
C PHE A 78 -17.65 -7.02 -19.34
N ALA A 79 -16.81 -8.03 -19.54
CA ALA A 79 -15.49 -7.82 -20.13
C ALA A 79 -15.62 -7.54 -21.63
N THR A 80 -15.00 -6.45 -22.07
CA THR A 80 -15.01 -5.98 -23.46
C THR A 80 -13.59 -5.85 -24.00
N ASP A 81 -13.42 -5.83 -25.32
CA ASP A 81 -12.12 -5.57 -25.93
C ASP A 81 -11.68 -4.10 -25.76
N GLY A 82 -10.47 -3.76 -26.20
CA GLY A 82 -9.93 -2.41 -26.08
C GLY A 82 -10.71 -1.31 -26.84
N GLN A 83 -11.69 -1.69 -27.66
CA GLN A 83 -12.62 -0.79 -28.34
C GLN A 83 -14.01 -0.76 -27.67
N GLY A 84 -14.17 -1.41 -26.52
CA GLY A 84 -15.45 -1.47 -25.81
C GLY A 84 -16.48 -2.41 -26.44
N ARG A 85 -16.07 -3.31 -27.34
CA ARG A 85 -16.98 -4.27 -27.99
C ARG A 85 -17.07 -5.54 -27.15
N LYS A 86 -18.28 -6.08 -27.05
CA LYS A 86 -18.51 -7.37 -26.41
C LYS A 86 -17.65 -8.46 -27.04
N MET A 87 -16.96 -9.24 -26.22
CA MET A 87 -16.16 -10.37 -26.68
C MET A 87 -17.03 -11.49 -27.23
N SER A 88 -16.67 -11.98 -28.41
CA SER A 88 -17.32 -13.15 -29.01
C SER A 88 -16.35 -13.97 -29.86
N LYS A 89 -16.56 -15.28 -29.91
CA LYS A 89 -15.76 -16.18 -30.76
C LYS A 89 -15.85 -15.81 -32.24
N SER A 90 -17.05 -15.35 -32.68
CA SER A 90 -17.30 -14.97 -34.06
C SER A 90 -16.53 -13.71 -34.50
N LEU A 91 -16.24 -12.79 -33.57
CA LEU A 91 -15.43 -11.59 -33.84
C LEU A 91 -13.94 -11.85 -33.64
N GLY A 92 -13.54 -12.98 -33.06
CA GLY A 92 -12.15 -13.30 -32.78
C GLY A 92 -11.47 -12.35 -31.78
N ASN A 93 -12.25 -11.63 -30.96
CA ASN A 93 -11.75 -10.63 -30.00
C ASN A 93 -11.82 -11.13 -28.55
N VAL A 94 -11.92 -12.44 -28.35
CA VAL A 94 -11.94 -13.05 -27.02
C VAL A 94 -10.52 -13.06 -26.46
N VAL A 95 -10.34 -12.51 -25.27
CA VAL A 95 -9.12 -12.61 -24.47
C VAL A 95 -9.39 -13.68 -23.41
N ALA A 96 -8.73 -14.83 -23.52
CA ALA A 96 -8.83 -15.90 -22.55
C ALA A 96 -7.97 -15.56 -21.32
N PRO A 97 -8.50 -15.67 -20.07
CA PRO A 97 -7.71 -15.44 -18.87
C PRO A 97 -6.41 -16.26 -18.82
N GLN A 98 -6.42 -17.47 -19.34
CA GLN A 98 -5.25 -18.37 -19.40
C GLN A 98 -4.11 -17.78 -20.23
N GLU A 99 -4.39 -17.09 -21.32
CA GLU A 99 -3.37 -16.43 -22.13
C GLU A 99 -2.64 -15.34 -21.39
N ILE A 100 -3.34 -14.65 -20.48
CA ILE A 100 -2.73 -13.62 -19.61
C ILE A 100 -1.96 -14.29 -18.47
N THR A 101 -2.58 -15.28 -17.81
CA THR A 101 -1.96 -15.95 -16.66
C THR A 101 -0.66 -16.68 -17.04
N ASP A 102 -0.62 -17.30 -18.22
CA ASP A 102 0.56 -18.00 -18.71
C ASP A 102 1.74 -17.05 -19.01
N LYS A 103 1.43 -15.84 -19.45
CA LYS A 103 2.44 -14.82 -19.82
C LYS A 103 2.86 -13.92 -18.65
N MET A 104 1.90 -13.52 -17.81
CA MET A 104 2.07 -12.44 -16.84
C MET A 104 1.79 -12.88 -15.39
N GLY A 105 1.20 -14.05 -15.20
CA GLY A 105 0.76 -14.55 -13.90
C GLY A 105 -0.66 -14.18 -13.54
N ALA A 106 -1.29 -14.96 -12.67
CA ALA A 106 -2.68 -14.80 -12.24
C ALA A 106 -2.93 -13.47 -11.50
N GLU A 107 -1.91 -12.96 -10.81
CA GLU A 107 -2.00 -11.69 -10.06
C GLU A 107 -2.33 -10.50 -10.96
N ILE A 108 -1.91 -10.51 -12.21
CA ILE A 108 -2.18 -9.42 -13.14
C ILE A 108 -3.67 -9.38 -13.52
N VAL A 109 -4.30 -10.54 -13.75
CA VAL A 109 -5.73 -10.62 -14.00
C VAL A 109 -6.51 -10.16 -12.77
N ARG A 110 -6.14 -10.63 -11.58
CA ARG A 110 -6.78 -10.27 -10.32
C ARG A 110 -6.66 -8.76 -10.04
N LEU A 111 -5.47 -8.21 -10.22
CA LEU A 111 -5.23 -6.77 -10.01
C LEU A 111 -5.95 -5.92 -11.05
N TRP A 112 -6.03 -6.36 -12.33
CA TRP A 112 -6.82 -5.68 -13.34
C TRP A 112 -8.29 -5.59 -12.93
N VAL A 113 -8.90 -6.69 -12.54
CA VAL A 113 -10.31 -6.73 -12.08
C VAL A 113 -10.50 -5.82 -10.87
N ALA A 114 -9.64 -5.92 -9.85
CA ALA A 114 -9.74 -5.12 -8.64
C ALA A 114 -9.48 -3.62 -8.88
N SER A 115 -8.70 -3.26 -9.90
CA SER A 115 -8.38 -1.86 -10.24
C SER A 115 -9.40 -1.18 -11.17
N THR A 116 -10.40 -1.93 -11.64
CA THR A 116 -11.40 -1.42 -12.56
C THR A 116 -12.72 -1.20 -11.82
N ASP A 117 -13.45 -0.14 -12.17
CA ASP A 117 -14.82 0.04 -11.71
C ASP A 117 -15.72 -0.98 -12.44
N TYR A 118 -16.09 -2.02 -11.73
CA TYR A 118 -16.89 -3.12 -12.25
C TYR A 118 -18.38 -2.80 -12.38
N SER A 119 -18.86 -1.65 -11.92
CA SER A 119 -20.26 -1.23 -12.08
C SER A 119 -20.64 -1.02 -13.54
N GLY A 120 -19.65 -0.74 -14.39
CA GLY A 120 -19.76 -0.71 -15.85
C GLY A 120 -19.01 -1.85 -16.54
N ASP A 121 -18.91 -1.79 -17.87
CA ASP A 121 -18.16 -2.76 -18.65
C ASP A 121 -16.64 -2.57 -18.47
N LEU A 122 -15.91 -3.69 -18.41
CA LEU A 122 -14.48 -3.73 -18.15
C LEU A 122 -13.70 -3.93 -19.44
N ASN A 123 -13.01 -2.88 -19.88
CA ASN A 123 -12.15 -2.97 -21.06
C ASN A 123 -10.84 -3.69 -20.73
N ILE A 124 -10.37 -4.53 -21.65
CA ILE A 124 -9.07 -5.19 -21.57
C ILE A 124 -8.33 -5.09 -22.90
N ASP A 125 -7.08 -4.63 -22.83
CA ASP A 125 -6.11 -4.62 -23.93
C ASP A 125 -4.68 -4.68 -23.39
N ASP A 126 -3.71 -4.82 -24.27
CA ASP A 126 -2.29 -4.90 -23.90
C ASP A 126 -1.78 -3.65 -23.18
N LYS A 127 -2.31 -2.45 -23.52
CA LYS A 127 -1.91 -1.19 -22.87
C LYS A 127 -2.43 -1.08 -21.45
N ILE A 128 -3.66 -1.56 -21.23
CA ILE A 128 -4.26 -1.64 -19.90
C ILE A 128 -3.45 -2.63 -19.04
N LEU A 129 -3.19 -3.83 -19.59
CA LEU A 129 -2.40 -4.85 -18.90
C LEU A 129 -0.98 -4.38 -18.58
N ALA A 130 -0.31 -3.66 -19.49
CA ALA A 130 1.01 -3.10 -19.22
C ALA A 130 1.00 -2.14 -18.01
N ARG A 131 -0.01 -1.28 -17.89
CA ARG A 131 -0.17 -0.39 -16.72
C ARG A 131 -0.40 -1.17 -15.43
N VAL A 132 -1.18 -2.25 -15.48
CA VAL A 132 -1.40 -3.13 -14.33
C VAL A 132 -0.10 -3.82 -13.90
N VAL A 133 0.70 -4.29 -14.86
CA VAL A 133 2.03 -4.88 -14.60
C VAL A 133 2.95 -3.86 -13.91
N ASP A 134 2.97 -2.61 -14.36
CA ASP A 134 3.79 -1.57 -13.75
C ASP A 134 3.30 -1.23 -12.32
N ALA A 135 2.00 -1.19 -12.10
CA ALA A 135 1.42 -1.03 -10.77
C ALA A 135 1.80 -2.19 -9.83
N TYR A 136 1.68 -3.41 -10.31
CA TYR A 136 2.09 -4.61 -9.57
C TYR A 136 3.57 -4.59 -9.20
N ARG A 137 4.45 -4.23 -10.15
CA ARG A 137 5.90 -4.12 -9.89
C ARG A 137 6.22 -3.13 -8.79
N ARG A 138 5.54 -1.97 -8.76
CA ARG A 138 5.73 -0.96 -7.69
C ARG A 138 5.35 -1.51 -6.33
N ILE A 139 4.18 -2.14 -6.20
CA ILE A 139 3.73 -2.78 -4.96
C ILE A 139 4.74 -3.85 -4.52
N ARG A 140 5.13 -4.76 -5.42
CA ARG A 140 6.08 -5.84 -5.11
C ARG A 140 7.46 -5.31 -4.71
N ASN A 141 7.96 -4.27 -5.35
CA ASN A 141 9.23 -3.64 -4.98
C ASN A 141 9.16 -2.99 -3.59
N THR A 142 8.04 -2.34 -3.25
CA THR A 142 7.82 -1.80 -1.90
C THR A 142 7.82 -2.92 -0.86
N LEU A 143 7.12 -4.02 -1.10
CA LEU A 143 7.12 -5.19 -0.21
C LEU A 143 8.53 -5.77 -0.02
N ARG A 144 9.30 -5.92 -1.10
CA ARG A 144 10.69 -6.41 -1.02
C ARG A 144 11.55 -5.51 -0.14
N PHE A 145 11.40 -4.20 -0.26
CA PHE A 145 12.11 -3.25 0.59
C PHE A 145 11.70 -3.40 2.06
N LEU A 146 10.42 -3.47 2.34
CA LEU A 146 9.88 -3.62 3.69
C LEU A 146 10.39 -4.92 4.34
N LEU A 147 10.22 -6.06 3.67
CA LEU A 147 10.67 -7.38 4.16
C LEU A 147 12.18 -7.42 4.41
N ALA A 148 12.99 -6.87 3.50
CA ALA A 148 14.43 -6.86 3.65
C ALA A 148 14.89 -6.05 4.87
N ASN A 149 14.19 -4.96 5.21
CA ASN A 149 14.58 -4.08 6.31
C ASN A 149 14.03 -4.50 7.68
N VAL A 150 13.18 -5.50 7.74
CA VAL A 150 12.70 -6.11 8.99
C VAL A 150 13.22 -7.53 9.20
N SER A 151 14.14 -8.03 8.35
CA SER A 151 14.62 -9.41 8.38
C SER A 151 15.42 -9.76 9.66
N ASP A 152 16.01 -8.77 10.32
CA ASP A 152 16.75 -8.90 11.59
C ASP A 152 15.97 -8.35 12.80
N PHE A 153 14.65 -8.18 12.66
CA PHE A 153 13.79 -7.60 13.68
C PHE A 153 12.91 -8.68 14.33
N ASP A 154 13.08 -8.86 15.62
CA ASP A 154 12.21 -9.70 16.45
C ASP A 154 11.19 -8.81 17.18
N PRO A 155 9.89 -8.85 16.82
CA PRO A 155 8.89 -7.98 17.44
C PRO A 155 8.75 -8.19 18.96
N ALA A 156 9.10 -9.37 19.49
CA ALA A 156 9.03 -9.65 20.91
C ALA A 156 10.17 -9.00 21.73
N GLN A 157 11.33 -8.77 21.09
CA GLN A 157 12.54 -8.27 21.75
C GLN A 157 12.90 -6.84 21.35
N ASP A 158 12.63 -6.49 20.10
CA ASP A 158 13.16 -5.28 19.46
C ASP A 158 12.12 -4.17 19.27
N ALA A 159 10.82 -4.47 19.51
CA ALA A 159 9.77 -3.49 19.34
C ALA A 159 9.90 -2.31 20.30
N VAL A 160 9.78 -1.11 19.76
CA VAL A 160 9.78 0.14 20.49
C VAL A 160 8.34 0.49 20.86
N SER A 161 8.10 0.95 22.08
CA SER A 161 6.77 1.39 22.51
C SER A 161 6.29 2.61 21.71
N ASP A 162 4.99 2.79 21.54
CA ASP A 162 4.43 3.91 20.78
C ASP A 162 4.87 5.28 21.32
N ALA A 163 5.12 5.38 22.64
CA ALA A 163 5.60 6.59 23.29
C ALA A 163 7.06 6.93 22.94
N ASP A 164 7.87 5.91 22.67
CA ASP A 164 9.30 6.03 22.37
C ASP A 164 9.61 6.07 20.89
N LEU A 165 8.61 5.88 20.02
CA LEU A 165 8.78 6.02 18.57
C LEU A 165 9.26 7.44 18.22
N LEU A 166 10.17 7.54 17.27
CA LEU A 166 10.57 8.84 16.74
C LEU A 166 9.41 9.51 15.99
N GLU A 167 9.41 10.84 15.92
CA GLU A 167 8.26 11.58 15.39
C GLU A 167 7.92 11.21 13.94
N ILE A 168 8.92 11.06 13.07
CA ILE A 168 8.68 10.63 11.67
C ILE A 168 8.08 9.22 11.59
N ASP A 169 8.44 8.33 12.51
CA ASP A 169 7.92 6.97 12.56
C ASP A 169 6.47 6.97 13.07
N ARG A 170 6.16 7.81 14.08
CA ARG A 170 4.76 8.05 14.50
C ARG A 170 3.90 8.64 13.37
N PHE A 171 4.47 9.57 12.60
CA PHE A 171 3.80 10.10 11.41
C PHE A 171 3.52 9.01 10.38
N ALA A 172 4.51 8.18 10.04
CA ALA A 172 4.35 7.10 9.06
C ALA A 172 3.29 6.08 9.52
N LEU A 173 3.27 5.74 10.81
CA LEU A 173 2.25 4.87 11.38
C LEU A 173 0.85 5.51 11.33
N SER A 174 0.74 6.80 11.64
CA SER A 174 -0.51 7.56 11.56
C SER A 174 -1.04 7.64 10.11
N ARG A 175 -0.14 7.83 9.14
CA ARG A 175 -0.49 7.81 7.71
C ARG A 175 -0.94 6.42 7.24
N ALA A 176 -0.28 5.37 7.74
CA ALA A 176 -0.71 3.98 7.51
C ALA A 176 -2.10 3.71 8.09
N ALA A 177 -2.37 4.17 9.31
CA ALA A 177 -3.67 4.03 9.96
C ALA A 177 -4.79 4.73 9.16
N GLN A 178 -4.53 5.94 8.64
CA GLN A 178 -5.48 6.66 7.79
C GLN A 178 -5.77 5.88 6.49
N MET A 179 -4.73 5.47 5.77
CA MET A 179 -4.87 4.66 4.54
C MET A 179 -5.62 3.35 4.82
N HIS A 180 -5.30 2.68 5.92
CA HIS A 180 -5.94 1.43 6.34
C HIS A 180 -7.43 1.61 6.61
N ALA A 181 -7.82 2.65 7.37
CA ALA A 181 -9.23 2.95 7.66
C ALA A 181 -10.02 3.27 6.38
N ASP A 182 -9.43 4.05 5.47
CA ASP A 182 -10.02 4.39 4.17
C ASP A 182 -10.26 3.12 3.32
N ILE A 183 -9.28 2.22 3.26
CA ILE A 183 -9.38 0.96 2.50
C ILE A 183 -10.48 0.07 3.09
N LEU A 184 -10.54 -0.07 4.41
CA LEU A 184 -11.58 -0.87 5.06
C LEU A 184 -12.98 -0.28 4.83
N ALA A 185 -13.12 1.04 4.74
CA ALA A 185 -14.39 1.68 4.39
C ALA A 185 -14.84 1.30 2.98
N HIS A 186 -13.92 1.30 2.00
CA HIS A 186 -14.23 0.86 0.63
C HIS A 186 -14.54 -0.64 0.55
N PHE A 187 -13.83 -1.49 1.28
CA PHE A 187 -14.15 -2.92 1.32
C PHE A 187 -15.57 -3.21 1.81
N LYS A 188 -16.06 -2.45 2.80
CA LYS A 188 -17.42 -2.61 3.35
C LYS A 188 -18.52 -2.38 2.30
N VAL A 189 -18.23 -1.59 1.27
CA VAL A 189 -19.18 -1.26 0.19
C VAL A 189 -18.79 -1.89 -1.14
N TYR A 190 -17.83 -2.82 -1.13
CA TYR A 190 -17.33 -3.55 -2.30
C TYR A 190 -16.70 -2.67 -3.40
N GLU A 191 -16.17 -1.51 -3.06
CA GLU A 191 -15.47 -0.62 -3.99
C GLU A 191 -13.97 -0.96 -4.03
N PHE A 192 -13.54 -1.82 -4.96
CA PHE A 192 -12.15 -2.30 -4.99
C PHE A 192 -11.19 -1.37 -5.74
N HIS A 193 -11.65 -0.66 -6.78
CA HIS A 193 -10.77 0.21 -7.56
C HIS A 193 -10.19 1.38 -6.75
N PRO A 194 -10.90 2.03 -5.80
CA PRO A 194 -10.27 3.00 -4.90
C PRO A 194 -9.26 2.35 -3.94
N VAL A 195 -9.50 1.11 -3.51
CA VAL A 195 -8.54 0.36 -2.67
C VAL A 195 -7.20 0.21 -3.38
N VAL A 196 -7.22 -0.30 -4.62
CA VAL A 196 -6.00 -0.48 -5.42
C VAL A 196 -5.30 0.86 -5.67
N SER A 197 -6.04 1.91 -6.02
CA SER A 197 -5.50 3.25 -6.24
C SER A 197 -4.83 3.82 -4.98
N LYS A 198 -5.51 3.76 -3.82
CA LYS A 198 -4.97 4.23 -2.54
C LYS A 198 -3.70 3.47 -2.15
N LEU A 199 -3.69 2.15 -2.32
CA LEU A 199 -2.51 1.33 -2.02
C LEU A 199 -1.34 1.68 -2.94
N GLN A 200 -1.58 1.91 -4.23
CA GLN A 200 -0.54 2.32 -5.18
C GLN A 200 0.06 3.68 -4.82
N ILE A 201 -0.79 4.66 -4.51
CA ILE A 201 -0.36 5.99 -4.07
C ILE A 201 0.45 5.88 -2.78
N TYR A 202 -0.04 5.12 -1.80
CA TYR A 202 0.68 4.91 -0.56
C TYR A 202 2.06 4.28 -0.77
N CYS A 203 2.16 3.25 -1.62
CA CYS A 203 3.44 2.61 -1.96
C CYS A 203 4.40 3.57 -2.68
N SER A 204 3.90 4.39 -3.62
CA SER A 204 4.76 5.25 -4.44
C SER A 204 5.12 6.57 -3.76
N GLU A 205 4.16 7.24 -3.15
CA GLU A 205 4.34 8.61 -2.66
C GLU A 205 4.65 8.66 -1.16
N ASP A 206 3.88 7.94 -0.34
CA ASP A 206 4.08 8.00 1.10
C ASP A 206 5.27 7.15 1.56
N LEU A 207 5.37 5.93 1.05
CA LEU A 207 6.49 5.05 1.35
C LEU A 207 7.70 5.35 0.45
N GLY A 208 7.58 5.13 -0.86
CA GLY A 208 8.71 5.11 -1.78
C GLY A 208 9.41 6.46 -1.93
N ALA A 209 8.66 7.52 -2.24
CA ALA A 209 9.22 8.85 -2.48
C ALA A 209 9.54 9.63 -1.19
N PHE A 210 9.03 9.19 -0.05
CA PHE A 210 9.25 9.90 1.20
C PHE A 210 9.81 9.01 2.30
N TYR A 211 8.98 8.25 3.01
CA TYR A 211 9.38 7.62 4.27
C TYR A 211 10.57 6.67 4.12
N LEU A 212 10.50 5.73 3.18
CA LEU A 212 11.57 4.76 2.96
C LEU A 212 12.86 5.42 2.45
N ASP A 213 12.74 6.51 1.69
CA ASP A 213 13.90 7.26 1.19
C ASP A 213 14.64 7.97 2.34
N VAL A 214 13.89 8.63 3.23
CA VAL A 214 14.44 9.28 4.44
C VAL A 214 15.06 8.26 5.39
N LEU A 215 14.48 7.06 5.52
CA LEU A 215 14.97 6.04 6.43
C LEU A 215 16.29 5.36 6.01
N LYS A 216 16.72 5.49 4.77
CA LYS A 216 17.92 4.78 4.26
C LYS A 216 19.15 4.97 5.16
N ASP A 217 19.39 6.20 5.61
CA ASP A 217 20.50 6.46 6.51
C ASP A 217 20.37 5.67 7.82
N ARG A 218 19.20 5.74 8.48
CA ARG A 218 18.94 5.03 9.75
C ARG A 218 19.06 3.52 9.61
N LEU A 219 18.49 2.96 8.55
CA LEU A 219 18.43 1.50 8.34
C LEU A 219 19.80 0.90 8.01
N TYR A 220 20.65 1.65 7.28
CA TYR A 220 21.91 1.12 6.76
C TYR A 220 23.14 1.58 7.51
N THR A 221 23.09 2.72 8.20
CA THR A 221 24.29 3.27 8.87
C THR A 221 24.25 3.19 10.38
N ASN A 222 23.07 3.19 11.01
CA ASN A 222 22.95 3.15 12.46
C ASN A 222 23.30 1.77 13.04
N ALA A 223 23.68 1.76 14.31
CA ALA A 223 23.91 0.52 15.04
C ALA A 223 22.64 -0.37 15.05
N PRO A 224 22.78 -1.69 14.91
CA PRO A 224 21.63 -2.59 14.80
C PRO A 224 20.58 -2.46 15.90
N LYS A 225 20.98 -2.18 17.13
CA LYS A 225 20.11 -2.02 18.30
C LYS A 225 19.87 -0.58 18.72
N SER A 226 20.18 0.40 17.88
CA SER A 226 19.91 1.82 18.19
C SER A 226 18.40 2.09 18.19
N LEU A 227 17.96 2.98 19.08
CA LEU A 227 16.57 3.42 19.15
C LEU A 227 16.05 3.88 17.78
N ALA A 228 16.84 4.68 17.05
CA ALA A 228 16.44 5.21 15.75
C ALA A 228 16.18 4.12 14.70
N ARG A 229 17.01 3.06 14.68
CA ARG A 229 16.80 1.93 13.77
C ARG A 229 15.63 1.07 14.21
N ARG A 230 15.53 0.75 15.51
CA ARG A 230 14.43 -0.08 16.05
C ARG A 230 13.07 0.61 15.99
N SER A 231 13.02 1.93 16.18
CA SER A 231 11.81 2.73 15.96
C SER A 231 11.30 2.60 14.51
N ALA A 232 12.19 2.81 13.55
CA ALA A 232 11.86 2.62 12.13
C ALA A 232 11.38 1.19 11.83
N GLN A 233 12.12 0.17 12.29
CA GLN A 233 11.78 -1.23 12.05
C GLN A 233 10.45 -1.64 12.71
N THR A 234 10.13 -1.13 13.89
CA THR A 234 8.84 -1.36 14.54
C THR A 234 7.68 -0.89 13.65
N VAL A 235 7.82 0.31 13.07
CA VAL A 235 6.79 0.86 12.19
C VAL A 235 6.75 0.14 10.85
N LEU A 236 7.91 -0.15 10.25
CA LEU A 236 7.96 -0.95 9.01
C LEU A 236 7.34 -2.33 9.19
N TYR A 237 7.57 -2.99 10.33
CA TYR A 237 6.95 -4.27 10.67
C TYR A 237 5.43 -4.14 10.70
N ARG A 238 4.89 -3.17 11.45
CA ARG A 238 3.43 -2.95 11.57
C ARG A 238 2.79 -2.58 10.23
N ILE A 239 3.44 -1.74 9.43
CA ILE A 239 2.99 -1.38 8.07
C ILE A 239 2.97 -2.62 7.17
N THR A 240 4.02 -3.43 7.16
CA THR A 240 4.12 -4.65 6.34
C THR A 240 2.99 -5.61 6.69
N HIS A 241 2.79 -5.84 7.98
CA HIS A 241 1.76 -6.71 8.51
C HIS A 241 0.34 -6.28 8.08
N ALA A 242 0.05 -4.97 8.17
CA ALA A 242 -1.24 -4.42 7.74
C ALA A 242 -1.41 -4.46 6.21
N MET A 243 -0.39 -4.07 5.45
CA MET A 243 -0.44 -4.06 3.98
C MET A 243 -0.68 -5.45 3.40
N LEU A 244 0.00 -6.48 3.90
CA LEU A 244 -0.17 -7.85 3.42
C LEU A 244 -1.61 -8.32 3.58
N ARG A 245 -2.23 -8.06 4.74
CA ARG A 245 -3.63 -8.41 5.00
C ARG A 245 -4.61 -7.63 4.13
N LEU A 246 -4.36 -6.32 3.91
CA LEU A 246 -5.18 -5.53 3.00
C LEU A 246 -5.10 -6.01 1.54
N MET A 247 -3.95 -6.57 1.13
CA MET A 247 -3.74 -7.04 -0.24
C MET A 247 -4.24 -8.46 -0.48
N ALA A 248 -4.36 -9.28 0.57
CA ALA A 248 -4.74 -10.69 0.46
C ALA A 248 -6.02 -10.95 -0.37
N PRO A 249 -7.08 -10.11 -0.32
CA PRO A 249 -8.28 -10.34 -1.11
C PRO A 249 -8.07 -10.28 -2.63
N PHE A 250 -7.11 -9.51 -3.13
CA PHE A 250 -6.91 -9.30 -4.57
C PHE A 250 -5.51 -9.66 -5.09
N LEU A 251 -4.46 -9.56 -4.29
CA LEU A 251 -3.11 -10.06 -4.57
C LEU A 251 -2.79 -11.28 -3.71
N SER A 252 -3.65 -12.30 -3.82
CA SER A 252 -3.72 -13.43 -2.90
C SER A 252 -2.43 -14.25 -2.84
N PHE A 253 -1.83 -14.56 -4.00
CA PHE A 253 -0.60 -15.34 -4.06
C PHE A 253 0.61 -14.54 -3.60
N THR A 254 0.69 -13.26 -3.98
CA THR A 254 1.76 -12.36 -3.55
C THR A 254 1.71 -12.09 -2.05
N ALA A 255 0.51 -11.90 -1.50
CA ALA A 255 0.33 -11.67 -0.08
C ALA A 255 0.73 -12.92 0.73
N GLU A 256 0.34 -14.11 0.29
CA GLU A 256 0.70 -15.37 0.95
C GLU A 256 2.20 -15.63 0.85
N GLU A 257 2.83 -15.50 -0.34
CA GLU A 257 4.28 -15.63 -0.53
C GLU A 257 5.07 -14.70 0.41
N ALA A 258 4.65 -13.44 0.48
CA ALA A 258 5.29 -12.44 1.33
C ALA A 258 5.04 -12.68 2.81
N TRP A 259 3.86 -13.19 3.19
CA TRP A 259 3.51 -13.54 4.56
C TRP A 259 4.35 -14.69 5.10
N GLN A 260 4.57 -15.73 4.29
CA GLN A 260 5.47 -16.83 4.65
C GLN A 260 6.92 -16.35 4.77
N ALA A 261 7.38 -15.47 3.86
CA ALA A 261 8.70 -14.85 3.94
C ALA A 261 8.86 -13.93 5.16
N PHE A 262 7.77 -13.41 5.69
CA PHE A 262 7.71 -12.58 6.89
C PHE A 262 7.83 -13.42 8.19
N GLY A 263 7.78 -14.74 8.10
CA GLY A 263 8.03 -15.67 9.18
C GLY A 263 6.79 -16.31 9.80
N SER A 264 5.61 -16.17 9.19
CA SER A 264 4.41 -16.86 9.64
C SER A 264 4.37 -18.30 9.17
N SER A 265 3.94 -19.24 10.03
CA SER A 265 3.69 -20.63 9.69
C SER A 265 2.26 -20.91 9.25
N GLU A 266 1.33 -19.99 9.52
CA GLU A 266 -0.07 -20.10 9.13
C GLU A 266 -0.35 -19.24 7.90
N SER A 267 -1.37 -19.61 7.13
CA SER A 267 -1.77 -18.86 5.95
C SER A 267 -2.33 -17.48 6.32
N ILE A 268 -2.01 -16.46 5.53
CA ILE A 268 -2.56 -15.12 5.69
C ILE A 268 -4.10 -15.09 5.61
N PHE A 269 -4.71 -16.08 4.96
CA PHE A 269 -6.17 -16.19 4.85
C PHE A 269 -6.86 -16.61 6.16
N MET A 270 -6.10 -17.01 7.17
CA MET A 270 -6.60 -17.25 8.52
C MET A 270 -6.55 -16.01 9.41
N GLU A 271 -6.00 -14.91 8.89
CA GLU A 271 -5.80 -13.67 9.62
C GLU A 271 -6.98 -12.69 9.45
N THR A 272 -7.14 -11.82 10.43
CA THR A 272 -8.05 -10.67 10.36
C THR A 272 -7.28 -9.39 10.08
N TYR A 273 -7.97 -8.31 9.68
CA TYR A 273 -7.33 -7.02 9.45
C TYR A 273 -6.67 -6.47 10.72
N SER A 274 -5.52 -5.82 10.54
CA SER A 274 -4.75 -5.21 11.64
C SER A 274 -5.50 -4.03 12.25
N ASP A 275 -5.25 -3.77 13.53
CA ASP A 275 -5.57 -2.48 14.15
C ASP A 275 -4.29 -1.63 14.21
N LEU A 276 -4.28 -0.51 13.51
CA LEU A 276 -3.19 0.46 13.53
C LEU A 276 -3.47 1.66 14.44
N GLY A 277 -4.60 1.66 15.13
CA GLY A 277 -5.05 2.76 15.98
C GLY A 277 -5.69 3.92 15.18
N THR A 278 -5.96 5.00 15.89
CA THR A 278 -6.56 6.21 15.31
C THR A 278 -5.48 7.12 14.71
N PRO A 279 -5.67 7.64 13.49
CA PRO A 279 -4.77 8.62 12.91
C PRO A 279 -4.62 9.88 13.78
N ASN A 280 -3.40 10.38 13.91
CA ASN A 280 -3.13 11.65 14.60
C ASN A 280 -3.18 12.81 13.59
N GLU A 281 -4.33 13.48 13.53
CA GLU A 281 -4.59 14.52 12.53
C GLU A 281 -3.63 15.72 12.65
N ALA A 282 -3.25 16.11 13.87
CA ALA A 282 -2.31 17.22 14.07
C ALA A 282 -0.91 16.85 13.55
N LEU A 283 -0.47 15.63 13.77
CA LEU A 283 0.80 15.12 13.25
C LEU A 283 0.77 14.99 11.73
N LEU A 284 -0.32 14.51 11.17
CA LEU A 284 -0.52 14.43 9.71
C LEU A 284 -0.46 15.81 9.07
N ALA A 285 -1.15 16.81 9.62
CA ALA A 285 -1.13 18.19 9.13
C ALA A 285 0.29 18.79 9.20
N LYS A 286 1.01 18.60 10.32
CA LYS A 286 2.40 19.04 10.49
C LYS A 286 3.29 18.48 9.37
N TRP A 287 3.27 17.18 9.17
CA TRP A 287 4.14 16.52 8.19
C TRP A 287 3.71 16.75 6.75
N THR A 288 2.43 17.00 6.48
CA THR A 288 1.97 17.47 5.17
C THR A 288 2.66 18.78 4.81
N ARG A 289 2.69 19.75 5.76
CA ARG A 289 3.36 21.03 5.53
C ARG A 289 4.87 20.87 5.32
N ILE A 290 5.53 20.03 6.12
CA ILE A 290 6.96 19.72 5.96
C ILE A 290 7.23 19.15 4.56
N ARG A 291 6.41 18.23 4.08
CA ARG A 291 6.55 17.61 2.75
C ARG A 291 6.37 18.64 1.63
N GLU A 292 5.39 19.56 1.74
CA GLU A 292 5.20 20.64 0.77
C GLU A 292 6.45 21.52 0.65
N ILE A 293 7.06 21.92 1.79
CA ILE A 293 8.29 22.71 1.79
C ILE A 293 9.44 21.90 1.18
N ARG A 294 9.57 20.63 1.56
CA ARG A 294 10.57 19.72 0.99
C ARG A 294 10.46 19.60 -0.53
N ASP A 295 9.24 19.51 -1.05
CA ASP A 295 9.00 19.39 -2.50
C ASP A 295 9.43 20.65 -3.28
N GLN A 296 9.32 21.83 -2.66
CA GLN A 296 9.86 23.05 -3.26
C GLN A 296 11.38 23.04 -3.29
N VAL A 297 12.03 22.67 -2.18
CA VAL A 297 13.50 22.54 -2.12
C VAL A 297 14.00 21.48 -3.11
N ASN A 298 13.30 20.36 -3.24
CA ASN A 298 13.66 19.32 -4.20
C ASN A 298 13.65 19.81 -5.64
N LYS A 299 12.72 20.70 -6.04
CA LYS A 299 12.73 21.29 -7.39
C LYS A 299 14.01 22.08 -7.67
N ASP A 300 14.49 22.82 -6.68
CA ASP A 300 15.73 23.59 -6.81
C ASP A 300 16.96 22.67 -6.88
N ILE A 301 16.96 21.58 -6.10
CA ILE A 301 18.00 20.53 -6.18
C ILE A 301 18.01 19.86 -7.57
N GLU A 302 16.83 19.52 -8.10
CA GLU A 302 16.72 18.90 -9.43
C GLU A 302 17.17 19.85 -10.56
N THR A 303 16.99 21.16 -10.39
CA THR A 303 17.55 22.15 -11.32
C THR A 303 19.08 22.07 -11.36
N LEU A 304 19.74 22.00 -10.20
CA LEU A 304 21.20 21.82 -10.14
C LEU A 304 21.65 20.45 -10.70
N ARG A 305 20.82 19.42 -10.53
CA ARG A 305 21.09 18.10 -11.11
C ARG A 305 20.98 18.12 -12.64
N ALA A 306 19.97 18.77 -13.18
CA ALA A 306 19.81 18.95 -14.63
C ALA A 306 20.98 19.70 -15.25
N ASP A 307 21.55 20.70 -14.52
CA ASP A 307 22.75 21.44 -14.91
C ASP A 307 24.05 20.62 -14.76
N GLY A 308 23.98 19.39 -14.26
CA GLY A 308 25.14 18.54 -14.00
C GLY A 308 26.02 18.97 -12.83
N LYS A 309 25.55 19.90 -11.99
CA LYS A 309 26.33 20.45 -10.85
C LYS A 309 26.34 19.52 -9.63
N VAL A 310 25.27 18.74 -9.44
CA VAL A 310 25.15 17.72 -8.39
C VAL A 310 24.73 16.39 -9.01
N GLY A 311 25.31 15.27 -8.51
CA GLY A 311 24.95 13.93 -8.91
C GLY A 311 23.85 13.30 -8.04
N ALA A 312 23.78 13.71 -6.78
CA ALA A 312 22.81 13.23 -5.79
C ALA A 312 22.43 14.35 -4.82
N SER A 313 21.23 14.30 -4.24
CA SER A 313 20.72 15.30 -3.30
C SER A 313 21.63 15.46 -2.07
N LEU A 314 22.26 14.40 -1.60
CA LEU A 314 23.26 14.45 -0.50
C LEU A 314 24.48 15.32 -0.83
N GLN A 315 24.74 15.64 -2.08
CA GLN A 315 25.81 16.59 -2.47
C GLN A 315 25.38 18.06 -2.31
N ALA A 316 24.09 18.31 -2.03
CA ALA A 316 23.56 19.65 -1.89
C ALA A 316 23.74 20.19 -0.46
N SER A 317 24.04 21.50 -0.38
CA SER A 317 23.91 22.35 0.80
C SER A 317 22.79 23.34 0.55
N VAL A 318 21.87 23.46 1.49
CA VAL A 318 20.66 24.29 1.37
C VAL A 318 20.66 25.37 2.44
N ASN A 319 20.48 26.62 2.03
CA ASN A 319 20.07 27.71 2.92
C ASN A 319 18.59 27.97 2.65
N LEU A 320 17.73 27.61 3.62
CA LEU A 320 16.28 27.65 3.53
C LEU A 320 15.72 28.78 4.39
N GLN A 321 15.17 29.78 3.73
CA GLN A 321 14.46 30.87 4.36
C GLN A 321 12.95 30.59 4.30
N VAL A 322 12.25 30.74 5.43
CA VAL A 322 10.80 30.45 5.53
C VAL A 322 10.13 31.43 6.52
N GLY A 323 8.82 31.57 6.41
CA GLY A 323 8.03 32.36 7.36
C GLY A 323 8.11 31.82 8.80
N PRO A 324 7.70 32.63 9.81
CA PRO A 324 7.90 32.29 11.23
C PRO A 324 7.23 30.97 11.64
N GLU A 325 6.05 30.65 11.12
CA GLU A 325 5.33 29.41 11.43
C GLU A 325 6.08 28.19 10.87
N ASP A 326 6.45 28.25 9.60
CA ASP A 326 7.22 27.18 8.95
C ASP A 326 8.62 27.02 9.58
N HIS A 327 9.23 28.14 10.00
CA HIS A 327 10.49 28.11 10.71
C HIS A 327 10.39 27.36 12.03
N ALA A 328 9.38 27.65 12.85
CA ALA A 328 9.16 26.94 14.12
C ALA A 328 8.89 25.44 13.88
N LEU A 329 8.12 25.13 12.86
CA LEU A 329 7.78 23.78 12.45
C LEU A 329 9.02 22.99 12.02
N LEU A 330 9.86 23.52 11.15
CA LEU A 330 11.09 22.89 10.68
C LEU A 330 12.15 22.81 11.76
N ALA A 331 12.29 23.86 12.58
CA ALA A 331 13.23 23.89 13.72
C ALA A 331 12.94 22.79 14.75
N SER A 332 11.67 22.37 14.88
CA SER A 332 11.28 21.25 15.77
C SER A 332 11.89 19.91 15.39
N LEU A 333 12.37 19.75 14.15
CA LEU A 333 13.07 18.54 13.69
C LEU A 333 14.55 18.50 14.14
N GLY A 334 15.10 19.64 14.56
CA GLY A 334 16.49 19.71 15.03
C GLY A 334 17.49 19.13 14.04
N ASN A 335 18.34 18.24 14.50
CA ASN A 335 19.37 17.59 13.68
C ASN A 335 18.81 16.63 12.62
N ASP A 336 17.54 16.22 12.72
CA ASP A 336 16.89 15.32 11.76
C ASP A 336 16.46 16.07 10.49
N LEU A 337 16.45 17.40 10.50
CA LEU A 337 16.02 18.23 9.37
C LEU A 337 16.75 17.86 8.07
N LYS A 338 18.08 17.72 8.10
CA LYS A 338 18.89 17.36 6.94
C LYS A 338 18.57 15.97 6.38
N PHE A 339 18.19 15.01 7.23
CA PHE A 339 17.81 13.67 6.80
C PHE A 339 16.43 13.68 6.13
N VAL A 340 15.49 14.48 6.65
CA VAL A 340 14.16 14.66 6.04
C VAL A 340 14.28 15.28 4.65
N PHE A 341 15.21 16.21 4.44
CA PHE A 341 15.46 16.85 3.14
C PHE A 341 16.47 16.07 2.27
N ILE A 342 17.10 15.03 2.82
CA ILE A 342 18.13 14.21 2.14
C ILE A 342 19.24 15.10 1.58
N THR A 343 19.75 16.02 2.42
CA THR A 343 20.85 16.91 2.10
C THR A 343 21.99 16.75 3.11
N SER A 344 23.21 17.13 2.75
CA SER A 344 24.32 17.08 3.71
C SER A 344 24.25 18.22 4.71
N HIS A 345 23.87 19.41 4.25
CA HIS A 345 23.69 20.59 5.08
C HIS A 345 22.38 21.28 4.77
N ILE A 346 21.71 21.74 5.82
CA ILE A 346 20.56 22.63 5.73
C ILE A 346 20.66 23.67 6.83
N ILE A 347 20.66 24.94 6.43
CA ILE A 347 20.62 26.09 7.33
C ILE A 347 19.22 26.68 7.22
N LEU A 348 18.57 26.83 8.37
CA LEU A 348 17.22 27.36 8.45
C LEU A 348 17.27 28.82 8.92
N GLU A 349 16.68 29.71 8.15
CA GLU A 349 16.61 31.14 8.44
C GLU A 349 15.17 31.62 8.46
N ALA A 350 14.87 32.58 9.33
CA ALA A 350 13.57 33.24 9.35
C ALA A 350 13.47 34.27 8.22
N GLY A 351 12.33 34.30 7.52
CA GLY A 351 12.03 35.23 6.43
C GLY A 351 10.55 35.45 6.27
N SER A 352 10.14 36.00 5.14
CA SER A 352 8.72 36.26 4.80
C SER A 352 8.14 35.22 3.82
N GLU A 353 8.99 34.56 3.05
CA GLU A 353 8.59 33.63 1.99
C GLU A 353 9.51 32.42 1.98
N ILE A 354 9.05 31.33 1.33
CA ILE A 354 9.87 30.14 1.14
C ILE A 354 10.89 30.43 0.02
N LEU A 355 12.16 30.50 0.40
CA LEU A 355 13.26 30.70 -0.54
C LEU A 355 14.39 29.70 -0.22
N ALA A 356 14.67 28.81 -1.14
CA ALA A 356 15.80 27.88 -1.02
C ALA A 356 16.95 28.34 -1.92
N LYS A 357 18.12 28.54 -1.30
CA LYS A 357 19.38 28.73 -2.02
C LYS A 357 20.15 27.42 -1.94
N VAL A 358 20.20 26.70 -3.05
CA VAL A 358 20.88 25.41 -3.14
C VAL A 358 22.25 25.59 -3.79
N SER A 359 23.27 24.99 -3.18
CA SER A 359 24.65 25.00 -3.67
C SER A 359 25.28 23.61 -3.55
N VAL A 360 26.38 23.40 -4.25
CA VAL A 360 27.17 22.17 -4.13
C VAL A 360 27.97 22.21 -2.84
N SER A 361 27.90 21.15 -2.02
CA SER A 361 28.74 21.03 -0.83
C SER A 361 30.22 21.00 -1.21
N GLN A 362 31.03 21.75 -0.48
CA GLN A 362 32.48 21.77 -0.63
C GLN A 362 33.21 20.79 0.30
N ASP A 363 32.45 20.08 1.14
CA ASP A 363 33.00 19.14 2.10
C ASP A 363 33.36 17.80 1.46
N THR A 364 34.05 16.97 2.22
CA THR A 364 34.44 15.61 1.79
C THR A 364 33.28 14.63 1.99
N LYS A 365 33.07 13.74 1.01
CA LYS A 365 32.05 12.71 1.07
C LYS A 365 32.43 11.58 2.05
N CYS A 366 31.54 11.23 2.94
CA CYS A 366 31.69 10.04 3.78
C CYS A 366 31.39 8.76 2.97
N GLU A 367 32.30 7.79 2.96
CA GLU A 367 32.16 6.54 2.22
C GLU A 367 31.05 5.63 2.77
N ARG A 368 30.68 5.80 4.06
CA ARG A 368 29.66 4.97 4.72
C ARG A 368 28.24 5.52 4.54
N CYS A 369 28.02 6.77 4.95
CA CYS A 369 26.67 7.36 4.93
C CYS A 369 26.41 8.26 3.72
N TRP A 370 27.44 8.52 2.91
CA TRP A 370 27.44 9.34 1.71
C TRP A 370 27.11 10.82 1.90
N HIS A 371 26.90 11.26 3.15
CA HIS A 371 26.83 12.69 3.47
C HIS A 371 28.19 13.37 3.26
N TYR A 372 28.16 14.63 2.89
CA TYR A 372 29.34 15.48 2.81
C TYR A 372 29.45 16.22 4.14
N ALA A 373 30.61 16.16 4.78
CA ALA A 373 30.79 16.76 6.09
C ALA A 373 32.26 17.18 6.29
N PRO A 374 32.50 18.28 7.06
CA PRO A 374 33.86 18.80 7.30
C PRO A 374 34.70 17.90 8.20
N ASP A 375 34.09 16.97 8.92
CA ASP A 375 34.72 16.05 9.84
C ASP A 375 35.15 14.71 9.22
N VAL A 376 34.91 14.52 7.92
CA VAL A 376 35.37 13.32 7.20
C VAL A 376 36.91 13.38 7.09
N GLY A 377 37.57 12.31 7.57
CA GLY A 377 39.04 12.22 7.58
C GLY A 377 39.72 12.83 8.77
N VAL A 378 39.02 13.41 9.73
CA VAL A 378 39.61 14.03 10.93
C VAL A 378 40.17 12.97 11.90
N VAL A 379 39.56 11.76 11.94
CA VAL A 379 40.01 10.67 12.81
C VAL A 379 40.88 9.71 12.01
N PRO A 380 42.17 9.51 12.37
CA PRO A 380 43.14 8.74 11.58
C PRO A 380 42.74 7.29 11.32
N ALA A 381 41.99 6.64 12.22
CA ALA A 381 41.54 5.24 12.08
C ALA A 381 40.38 5.10 11.08
N THR A 382 39.77 6.21 10.62
CA THR A 382 38.56 6.21 9.78
C THR A 382 38.58 7.35 8.77
N LEU A 383 39.71 7.51 8.07
CA LEU A 383 39.99 8.64 7.16
C LEU A 383 38.89 9.00 6.16
N ALA A 384 38.06 8.01 5.76
CA ALA A 384 36.96 8.21 4.82
C ALA A 384 35.57 8.31 5.50
N LEU A 385 35.52 8.36 6.84
CA LEU A 385 34.27 8.39 7.61
C LEU A 385 34.14 9.72 8.39
N GLY A 386 32.95 10.25 8.45
CA GLY A 386 32.63 11.40 9.30
C GLY A 386 32.30 10.97 10.74
N VAL A 387 32.32 11.91 11.68
CA VAL A 387 32.05 11.69 13.12
C VAL A 387 30.65 11.08 13.33
N LEU A 388 29.65 11.45 12.52
CA LEU A 388 28.32 10.87 12.61
C LEU A 388 28.34 9.36 12.32
N ALA A 389 29.02 8.96 11.25
CA ALA A 389 29.17 7.54 10.89
C ALA A 389 30.04 6.80 11.92
N HIS A 390 31.04 7.48 12.50
CA HIS A 390 31.89 6.94 13.55
C HIS A 390 31.12 6.76 14.87
N ARG A 391 30.29 7.71 15.29
CA ARG A 391 29.42 7.58 16.48
C ARG A 391 28.48 6.39 16.39
N ASN A 392 27.99 6.08 15.20
CA ASN A 392 27.14 4.92 14.96
C ASN A 392 27.91 3.57 14.99
N LEU A 393 29.23 3.59 14.77
CA LEU A 393 30.12 2.41 14.94
C LEU A 393 30.60 2.26 16.39
N GLY A 394 30.84 3.40 17.08
CA GLY A 394 31.60 3.45 18.33
C GLY A 394 30.93 2.90 19.58
N LYS A 395 29.69 2.46 19.53
CA LYS A 395 29.06 1.76 20.67
C LYS A 395 29.34 0.25 20.71
N HIS A 396 30.15 -0.28 19.79
CA HIS A 396 30.59 -1.66 19.78
C HIS A 396 32.05 -1.88 20.20
N PHE A 397 32.79 -0.82 20.58
CA PHE A 397 34.19 -0.89 21.01
C PHE A 397 34.41 -0.34 22.42
N GLY A 398 33.39 -0.35 23.26
CA GLY A 398 33.48 -0.02 24.68
C GLY A 398 32.84 -1.07 25.52
#